data_b433927f786dc7e18d05e8e7dc41165d
#
_entry.id   b433927f786dc7e18d05e8e7dc41165d
#
_cell.length_a   1.000
_cell.length_b   1.000
_cell.length_c   1.000
_cell.angle_alpha   90.00
_cell.angle_beta   90.00
_cell.angle_gamma   90.00
#
_symmetry.space_group_name_H-M   'P 1'
#
loop_
_entity.id
_entity.type
_entity.pdbx_description
1 polymer ?
#
loop_
_entity_poly.entity_id
_entity_poly.type
_entity_poly.pdbx_seq_one_letter_code
_entity_poly.pdbx_strand_id
1 'polypeptide(L)'
;MQQRPIQILVNALRELGAEIEYVHKEGYPPLRIKGSVLKGNEITLKGNVSSQYISALLMIGPTLKDGLTLHLSGEIISRPYINLTLQLMQDFGARAVWTSPNSISVAPQSYKSVPFKVESDWSAASYWYQIAALSPKAEIELLGLFHNSYQGDSRGAEVFSRLGITTEFTSQGVKLKKTGKAPERLEEDFIDIPDLAQTFVVTCALLNIPFRFTGLQSLKIKETDRIAALRAELKKLGYVIEEENDSILMWNGERCEPEETPVIETYEDHRMAMAFAPAIIRHPNLLI
;
A
#
# COMPACT_ATOMS: atom_id res chain seq x y z
N MET A 1 -11.90 -2.45 -10.22
CA MET A 1 -10.78 -2.28 -11.20
C MET A 1 -11.13 -1.32 -12.34
N GLN A 2 -12.36 -1.28 -12.86
CA GLN A 2 -12.74 -0.36 -13.95
C GLN A 2 -12.66 1.12 -13.57
N GLN A 3 -12.67 1.46 -12.29
CA GLN A 3 -12.55 2.84 -11.80
C GLN A 3 -11.10 3.29 -11.55
N ARG A 4 -10.13 2.34 -11.63
CA ARG A 4 -8.72 2.67 -11.41
C ARG A 4 -8.07 3.15 -12.71
N PRO A 5 -7.50 4.38 -12.75
CA PRO A 5 -6.84 4.89 -13.94
C PRO A 5 -5.60 4.05 -14.28
N ILE A 6 -5.41 3.71 -15.57
CA ILE A 6 -4.29 2.90 -16.06
C ILE A 6 -3.55 3.58 -17.21
N GLN A 7 -3.94 4.79 -17.58
CA GLN A 7 -3.44 5.51 -18.75
C GLN A 7 -1.90 5.64 -18.76
N ILE A 8 -1.29 5.87 -17.60
CA ILE A 8 0.17 6.05 -17.49
C ILE A 8 0.90 4.78 -17.95
N LEU A 9 0.47 3.60 -17.51
CA LEU A 9 1.04 2.32 -17.94
C LEU A 9 0.76 2.06 -19.40
N VAL A 10 -0.45 2.33 -19.90
CA VAL A 10 -0.82 2.14 -21.30
C VAL A 10 0.04 3.03 -22.21
N ASN A 11 0.24 4.30 -21.84
CA ASN A 11 1.09 5.20 -22.62
C ASN A 11 2.54 4.72 -22.66
N ALA A 12 3.11 4.32 -21.54
CA ALA A 12 4.47 3.76 -21.48
C ALA A 12 4.61 2.49 -22.34
N LEU A 13 3.62 1.59 -22.32
CA LEU A 13 3.63 0.40 -23.15
C LEU A 13 3.49 0.74 -24.65
N ARG A 14 2.69 1.76 -25.00
CA ARG A 14 2.57 2.26 -26.38
C ARG A 14 3.88 2.87 -26.89
N GLU A 15 4.63 3.58 -26.04
CA GLU A 15 5.98 4.07 -26.36
C GLU A 15 6.94 2.92 -26.68
N LEU A 16 6.77 1.76 -26.02
CA LEU A 16 7.50 0.53 -26.32
C LEU A 16 6.98 -0.20 -27.55
N GLY A 17 5.90 0.27 -28.19
CA GLY A 17 5.32 -0.30 -29.41
C GLY A 17 4.13 -1.22 -29.19
N ALA A 18 3.51 -1.23 -27.99
CA ALA A 18 2.30 -1.99 -27.75
C ALA A 18 1.09 -1.38 -28.47
N GLU A 19 0.28 -2.24 -29.10
CA GLU A 19 -1.03 -1.86 -29.65
C GLU A 19 -2.11 -2.12 -28.62
N ILE A 20 -2.58 -1.04 -27.94
CA ILE A 20 -3.57 -1.09 -26.86
C ILE A 20 -4.68 -0.09 -27.12
N GLU A 21 -5.92 -0.54 -27.01
CA GLU A 21 -7.13 0.28 -27.14
C GLU A 21 -7.95 0.21 -25.85
N TYR A 22 -8.60 1.32 -25.48
CA TYR A 22 -9.61 1.32 -24.43
C TYR A 22 -10.95 0.86 -25.01
N VAL A 23 -11.61 -0.09 -24.34
CA VAL A 23 -12.89 -0.66 -24.83
C VAL A 23 -14.06 0.28 -24.55
N HIS A 24 -14.03 0.96 -23.42
CA HIS A 24 -15.11 1.86 -22.97
C HIS A 24 -14.58 3.27 -22.71
N LYS A 25 -14.11 3.54 -21.49
CA LYS A 25 -13.68 4.86 -21.05
C LYS A 25 -12.17 5.02 -21.26
N GLU A 26 -11.76 6.11 -21.93
CA GLU A 26 -10.35 6.47 -22.11
C GLU A 26 -9.64 6.56 -20.73
N GLY A 27 -8.46 5.96 -20.63
CA GLY A 27 -7.66 5.92 -19.41
C GLY A 27 -8.02 4.82 -18.42
N TYR A 28 -9.07 4.01 -18.68
CA TYR A 28 -9.59 3.01 -17.74
C TYR A 28 -9.79 1.64 -18.40
N PRO A 29 -9.65 0.53 -17.63
CA PRO A 29 -10.04 -0.79 -18.10
C PRO A 29 -11.55 -0.87 -18.43
N PRO A 30 -11.96 -1.83 -19.30
CA PRO A 30 -11.15 -2.88 -19.90
C PRO A 30 -10.37 -2.41 -21.13
N LEU A 31 -9.28 -3.13 -21.43
CA LEU A 31 -8.40 -2.87 -22.54
C LEU A 31 -8.50 -3.97 -23.59
N ARG A 32 -8.35 -3.61 -24.86
CA ARG A 32 -8.07 -4.54 -25.95
C ARG A 32 -6.59 -4.44 -26.29
N ILE A 33 -5.87 -5.56 -26.16
CA ILE A 33 -4.43 -5.62 -26.42
C ILE A 33 -4.23 -6.51 -27.64
N LYS A 34 -3.57 -5.96 -28.65
CA LYS A 34 -3.14 -6.71 -29.83
C LYS A 34 -1.67 -7.06 -29.67
N GLY A 35 -1.34 -8.33 -29.86
CA GLY A 35 0.05 -8.79 -29.72
C GLY A 35 0.98 -8.02 -30.67
N SER A 36 2.08 -7.50 -30.14
CA SER A 36 3.11 -6.77 -30.87
C SER A 36 4.49 -7.06 -30.28
N VAL A 37 5.54 -6.87 -31.08
CA VAL A 37 6.92 -6.97 -30.61
C VAL A 37 7.30 -5.65 -29.96
N LEU A 38 7.50 -5.69 -28.66
CA LEU A 38 7.95 -4.51 -27.91
C LEU A 38 9.43 -4.23 -28.19
N LYS A 39 9.76 -2.95 -28.33
CA LYS A 39 11.14 -2.48 -28.49
C LYS A 39 11.60 -1.91 -27.14
N GLY A 40 12.73 -2.41 -26.63
CA GLY A 40 13.36 -1.86 -25.44
C GLY A 40 13.87 -0.45 -25.73
N ASN A 41 13.80 0.43 -24.74
CA ASN A 41 14.33 1.78 -24.81
C ASN A 41 14.27 2.46 -23.43
N GLU A 42 14.45 3.76 -23.44
CA GLU A 42 14.29 4.63 -22.26
C GLU A 42 12.84 5.11 -22.17
N ILE A 43 12.29 5.08 -20.97
CA ILE A 43 10.95 5.57 -20.63
C ILE A 43 11.06 6.52 -19.45
N THR A 44 10.37 7.64 -19.52
CA THR A 44 10.25 8.56 -18.38
C THR A 44 8.83 8.50 -17.79
N LEU A 45 8.75 8.21 -16.50
CA LEU A 45 7.51 8.25 -15.72
C LEU A 45 7.63 9.25 -14.57
N LYS A 46 6.51 9.76 -14.08
CA LYS A 46 6.50 10.51 -12.82
C LYS A 46 6.75 9.53 -11.67
N GLY A 47 7.58 9.89 -10.70
CA GLY A 47 7.88 9.05 -9.53
C GLY A 47 6.71 8.94 -8.54
N ASN A 48 5.76 9.89 -8.59
CA ASN A 48 4.57 9.92 -7.74
C ASN A 48 3.36 9.16 -8.31
N VAL A 49 3.59 8.28 -9.30
CA VAL A 49 2.56 7.37 -9.81
C VAL A 49 2.54 6.05 -9.02
N SER A 50 1.55 5.21 -9.30
CA SER A 50 1.49 3.87 -8.71
C SER A 50 2.78 3.09 -9.00
N SER A 51 3.48 2.64 -7.95
CA SER A 51 4.66 1.76 -8.05
C SER A 51 4.38 0.48 -8.83
N GLN A 52 3.12 0.05 -8.92
CA GLN A 52 2.72 -1.11 -9.72
C GLN A 52 2.98 -0.91 -11.22
N TYR A 53 2.89 0.32 -11.75
CA TYR A 53 3.20 0.60 -13.16
C TYR A 53 4.70 0.50 -13.42
N ILE A 54 5.51 1.02 -12.49
CA ILE A 54 6.96 0.91 -12.51
C ILE A 54 7.37 -0.56 -12.45
N SER A 55 6.83 -1.32 -11.51
CA SER A 55 7.09 -2.76 -11.35
C SER A 55 6.69 -3.57 -12.59
N ALA A 56 5.54 -3.28 -13.20
CA ALA A 56 5.10 -3.98 -14.42
C ALA A 56 6.08 -3.78 -15.58
N LEU A 57 6.58 -2.56 -15.78
CA LEU A 57 7.56 -2.26 -16.81
C LEU A 57 8.93 -2.90 -16.52
N LEU A 58 9.38 -2.87 -15.26
CA LEU A 58 10.63 -3.51 -14.84
C LEU A 58 10.61 -5.01 -15.11
N MET A 59 9.51 -5.70 -14.75
CA MET A 59 9.39 -7.15 -14.91
C MET A 59 9.44 -7.61 -16.38
N ILE A 60 8.98 -6.80 -17.34
CA ILE A 60 9.11 -7.13 -18.77
C ILE A 60 10.45 -6.70 -19.36
N GLY A 61 11.17 -5.77 -18.69
CA GLY A 61 12.44 -5.22 -19.17
C GLY A 61 13.46 -6.25 -19.61
N PRO A 62 13.71 -7.36 -18.87
CA PRO A 62 14.66 -8.40 -19.27
C PRO A 62 14.31 -9.08 -20.61
N THR A 63 13.02 -9.13 -20.98
CA THR A 63 12.54 -9.79 -22.20
C THR A 63 12.61 -8.90 -23.45
N LEU A 64 12.87 -7.62 -23.26
CA LEU A 64 13.01 -6.66 -24.35
C LEU A 64 14.40 -6.80 -25.00
N LYS A 65 14.45 -6.67 -26.33
CA LYS A 65 15.68 -6.87 -27.11
C LYS A 65 16.85 -6.01 -26.61
N ASP A 66 16.58 -4.76 -26.30
CA ASP A 66 17.59 -3.77 -25.88
C ASP A 66 17.51 -3.46 -24.38
N GLY A 67 16.71 -4.24 -23.63
CA GLY A 67 16.45 -3.99 -22.20
C GLY A 67 15.55 -2.77 -21.99
N LEU A 68 15.62 -2.16 -20.81
CA LEU A 68 14.81 -1.01 -20.44
C LEU A 68 15.54 -0.11 -19.45
N THR A 69 15.52 1.19 -19.68
CA THR A 69 15.90 2.20 -18.68
C THR A 69 14.67 3.03 -18.30
N LEU A 70 14.33 3.04 -17.03
CA LEU A 70 13.25 3.86 -16.48
C LEU A 70 13.82 5.09 -15.78
N HIS A 71 13.40 6.27 -16.20
CA HIS A 71 13.66 7.53 -15.53
C HIS A 71 12.43 7.97 -14.75
N LEU A 72 12.56 8.19 -13.44
CA LEU A 72 11.48 8.60 -12.56
C LEU A 72 11.62 10.08 -12.24
N SER A 73 10.73 10.92 -12.74
CA SER A 73 10.77 12.36 -12.52
C SER A 73 10.01 12.78 -11.26
N GLY A 74 10.54 13.75 -10.53
CA GLY A 74 9.94 14.25 -9.28
C GLY A 74 10.18 13.33 -8.09
N GLU A 75 9.33 13.46 -7.09
CA GLU A 75 9.39 12.64 -5.88
C GLU A 75 8.97 11.19 -6.17
N ILE A 76 9.74 10.23 -5.67
CA ILE A 76 9.41 8.80 -5.78
C ILE A 76 8.72 8.37 -4.50
N ILE A 77 7.44 8.07 -4.61
CA ILE A 77 6.66 7.49 -3.51
C ILE A 77 6.68 5.96 -3.56
N SER A 78 6.46 5.33 -2.42
CA SER A 78 6.36 3.86 -2.37
C SER A 78 7.61 3.13 -2.90
N ARG A 79 8.79 3.69 -2.71
CA ARG A 79 10.07 3.11 -3.15
C ARG A 79 10.30 1.67 -2.68
N PRO A 80 9.89 1.24 -1.46
CA PRO A 80 10.03 -0.14 -1.03
C PRO A 80 9.34 -1.16 -1.93
N TYR A 81 8.19 -0.83 -2.55
CA TYR A 81 7.52 -1.74 -3.50
C TYR A 81 8.29 -1.90 -4.82
N ILE A 82 9.00 -0.85 -5.25
CA ILE A 82 9.91 -0.95 -6.40
C ILE A 82 11.08 -1.86 -6.03
N ASN A 83 11.69 -1.66 -4.86
CA ASN A 83 12.81 -2.47 -4.37
C ASN A 83 12.43 -3.95 -4.17
N LEU A 84 11.21 -4.24 -3.67
CA LEU A 84 10.64 -5.58 -3.63
C LEU A 84 10.68 -6.24 -5.02
N THR A 85 10.24 -5.52 -6.05
CA THR A 85 10.25 -6.02 -7.43
C THR A 85 11.68 -6.29 -7.92
N LEU A 86 12.62 -5.37 -7.67
CA LEU A 86 14.02 -5.55 -8.06
C LEU A 86 14.65 -6.77 -7.38
N GLN A 87 14.35 -6.98 -6.10
CA GLN A 87 14.86 -8.12 -5.35
C GLN A 87 14.28 -9.45 -5.87
N LEU A 88 12.97 -9.50 -6.10
CA LEU A 88 12.33 -10.68 -6.69
C LEU A 88 12.89 -10.97 -8.10
N MET A 89 13.07 -9.96 -8.94
CA MET A 89 13.70 -10.14 -10.25
C MET A 89 15.09 -10.75 -10.12
N GLN A 90 15.89 -10.30 -9.14
CA GLN A 90 17.22 -10.83 -8.86
C GLN A 90 17.16 -12.30 -8.39
N ASP A 91 16.22 -12.66 -7.51
CA ASP A 91 16.02 -14.04 -7.04
C ASP A 91 15.69 -14.99 -8.20
N PHE A 92 14.96 -14.50 -9.19
CA PHE A 92 14.66 -15.20 -10.44
C PHE A 92 15.72 -15.01 -11.53
N GLY A 93 16.90 -14.51 -11.18
CA GLY A 93 18.07 -14.43 -12.05
C GLY A 93 18.09 -13.27 -13.03
N ALA A 94 17.14 -12.34 -12.94
CA ALA A 94 17.11 -11.15 -13.78
C ALA A 94 17.49 -9.91 -12.94
N ARG A 95 18.63 -9.31 -13.27
CA ARG A 95 19.16 -8.17 -12.51
C ARG A 95 18.67 -6.85 -13.08
N ALA A 96 18.02 -6.05 -12.25
CA ALA A 96 17.71 -4.66 -12.48
C ALA A 96 18.35 -3.82 -11.37
N VAL A 97 18.89 -2.65 -11.69
CA VAL A 97 19.67 -1.84 -10.74
C VAL A 97 19.31 -0.36 -10.84
N TRP A 98 19.32 0.31 -9.69
CA TRP A 98 19.34 1.76 -9.64
C TRP A 98 20.69 2.27 -10.17
N THR A 99 20.66 3.03 -11.25
CA THR A 99 21.84 3.69 -11.85
C THR A 99 22.02 5.11 -11.33
N SER A 100 20.96 5.68 -10.78
CA SER A 100 20.95 6.97 -10.07
C SER A 100 19.79 6.97 -9.05
N PRO A 101 19.65 8.00 -8.20
CA PRO A 101 18.53 8.07 -7.25
C PRO A 101 17.13 7.96 -7.90
N ASN A 102 17.01 8.25 -9.19
CA ASN A 102 15.76 8.28 -9.93
C ASN A 102 15.80 7.57 -11.29
N SER A 103 16.76 6.68 -11.52
CA SER A 103 16.84 5.89 -12.75
C SER A 103 17.15 4.43 -12.45
N ILE A 104 16.44 3.51 -13.13
CA ILE A 104 16.62 2.07 -13.00
C ILE A 104 16.92 1.51 -14.38
N SER A 105 17.96 0.68 -14.50
CA SER A 105 18.31 0.01 -15.74
C SER A 105 18.17 -1.51 -15.63
N VAL A 106 17.64 -2.11 -16.68
CA VAL A 106 17.42 -3.55 -16.84
C VAL A 106 18.02 -3.98 -18.17
N ALA A 107 19.09 -4.77 -18.13
CA ALA A 107 19.68 -5.35 -19.33
C ALA A 107 18.84 -6.53 -19.88
N PRO A 108 18.92 -6.84 -21.19
CA PRO A 108 18.33 -8.06 -21.75
C PRO A 108 18.88 -9.31 -21.06
N GLN A 109 18.01 -10.16 -20.55
CA GLN A 109 18.39 -11.41 -19.89
C GLN A 109 17.18 -12.33 -19.75
N SER A 110 17.39 -13.57 -19.36
CA SER A 110 16.31 -14.53 -19.17
C SER A 110 16.09 -14.80 -17.68
N TYR A 111 14.84 -14.92 -17.29
CA TYR A 111 14.47 -15.41 -15.98
C TYR A 111 14.84 -16.88 -15.82
N LYS A 112 15.18 -17.27 -14.60
CA LYS A 112 15.50 -18.65 -14.23
C LYS A 112 14.35 -19.25 -13.42
N SER A 113 14.04 -20.50 -13.67
CA SER A 113 13.15 -21.27 -12.81
C SER A 113 13.87 -21.59 -11.51
N VAL A 114 13.34 -21.14 -10.38
CA VAL A 114 13.86 -21.39 -9.03
C VAL A 114 12.70 -21.78 -8.10
N PRO A 115 12.92 -22.68 -7.12
CA PRO A 115 11.98 -22.88 -6.05
C PRO A 115 11.83 -21.57 -5.26
N PHE A 116 10.59 -21.09 -5.09
CA PHE A 116 10.33 -19.86 -4.36
C PHE A 116 9.14 -20.04 -3.42
N LYS A 117 9.31 -19.62 -2.17
CA LYS A 117 8.24 -19.60 -1.17
C LYS A 117 7.69 -18.17 -1.09
N VAL A 118 6.45 -17.99 -1.51
CA VAL A 118 5.77 -16.70 -1.40
C VAL A 118 5.52 -16.38 0.08
N GLU A 119 5.97 -15.23 0.52
CA GLU A 119 5.70 -14.69 1.84
C GLU A 119 4.24 -14.24 1.94
N SER A 120 3.65 -14.36 3.13
CA SER A 120 2.33 -13.80 3.42
C SER A 120 2.34 -12.27 3.38
N ASP A 121 1.17 -11.68 3.13
CA ASP A 121 1.01 -10.25 2.90
C ASP A 121 1.07 -9.44 4.21
N TRP A 122 2.08 -8.58 4.34
CA TRP A 122 2.23 -7.69 5.48
C TRP A 122 1.18 -6.57 5.53
N SER A 123 0.63 -6.15 4.38
CA SER A 123 -0.51 -5.22 4.38
C SER A 123 -1.73 -5.89 5.02
N ALA A 124 -2.02 -7.15 4.66
CA ALA A 124 -3.11 -7.92 5.25
C ALA A 124 -2.85 -8.21 6.74
N ALA A 125 -1.60 -8.45 7.13
CA ALA A 125 -1.24 -8.63 8.53
C ALA A 125 -1.60 -7.42 9.39
N SER A 126 -1.54 -6.19 8.85
CA SER A 126 -1.84 -4.95 9.59
C SER A 126 -3.23 -4.95 10.23
N TYR A 127 -4.22 -5.61 9.63
CA TYR A 127 -5.56 -5.71 10.18
C TYR A 127 -5.61 -6.62 11.42
N TRP A 128 -4.77 -7.66 11.47
CA TRP A 128 -4.61 -8.50 12.65
C TRP A 128 -3.89 -7.77 13.79
N TYR A 129 -2.89 -6.95 13.46
CA TYR A 129 -2.28 -6.03 14.41
C TYR A 129 -3.29 -5.03 14.98
N GLN A 130 -4.17 -4.50 14.13
CA GLN A 130 -5.27 -3.64 14.56
C GLN A 130 -6.22 -4.34 15.51
N ILE A 131 -6.64 -5.56 15.19
CA ILE A 131 -7.48 -6.39 16.08
C ILE A 131 -6.78 -6.60 17.42
N ALA A 132 -5.48 -6.93 17.40
CA ALA A 132 -4.69 -7.06 18.64
C ALA A 132 -4.65 -5.76 19.44
N ALA A 133 -4.48 -4.61 18.79
CA ALA A 133 -4.43 -3.30 19.44
C ALA A 133 -5.77 -2.91 20.08
N LEU A 134 -6.88 -3.17 19.40
CA LEU A 134 -8.22 -2.83 19.86
C LEU A 134 -8.76 -3.79 20.93
N SER A 135 -8.27 -5.03 20.97
CA SER A 135 -8.68 -6.03 21.94
C SER A 135 -8.13 -5.74 23.36
N PRO A 136 -8.84 -6.08 24.44
CA PRO A 136 -8.32 -5.95 25.81
C PRO A 136 -7.06 -6.79 26.06
N LYS A 137 -7.03 -8.01 25.51
CA LYS A 137 -5.90 -8.94 25.48
C LYS A 137 -5.80 -9.56 24.10
N ALA A 138 -4.60 -9.79 23.61
CA ALA A 138 -4.39 -10.44 22.34
C ALA A 138 -3.12 -11.31 22.38
N GLU A 139 -3.27 -12.51 21.82
CA GLU A 139 -2.18 -13.38 21.42
C GLU A 139 -2.60 -14.02 20.10
N ILE A 140 -1.93 -13.63 19.02
CA ILE A 140 -2.30 -14.01 17.64
C ILE A 140 -1.06 -14.55 16.94
N GLU A 141 -1.16 -15.69 16.29
CA GLU A 141 -0.10 -16.23 15.44
C GLU A 141 -0.46 -16.03 13.96
N LEU A 142 0.44 -15.42 13.19
CA LEU A 142 0.32 -15.20 11.76
C LEU A 142 1.43 -15.95 11.05
N LEU A 143 1.05 -16.88 10.18
CA LEU A 143 1.99 -17.73 9.47
C LEU A 143 2.53 -17.07 8.20
N GLY A 144 3.76 -17.44 7.82
CA GLY A 144 4.35 -17.04 6.55
C GLY A 144 4.89 -15.61 6.49
N LEU A 145 4.99 -14.91 7.62
CA LEU A 145 5.61 -13.59 7.75
C LEU A 145 7.02 -13.74 8.34
N PHE A 146 8.02 -13.12 7.72
CA PHE A 146 9.41 -13.33 8.09
C PHE A 146 10.12 -12.02 8.44
N HIS A 147 11.17 -12.13 9.27
CA HIS A 147 11.94 -10.97 9.72
C HIS A 147 12.63 -10.22 8.57
N ASN A 148 13.17 -10.96 7.60
CA ASN A 148 13.85 -10.38 6.43
C ASN A 148 12.90 -10.26 5.25
N SER A 149 11.80 -9.57 5.43
CA SER A 149 10.80 -9.35 4.40
C SER A 149 11.29 -8.34 3.35
N TYR A 150 10.98 -8.61 2.07
CA TYR A 150 11.13 -7.63 1.00
C TYR A 150 9.96 -6.64 0.96
N GLN A 151 8.86 -6.94 1.64
CA GLN A 151 7.67 -6.08 1.69
C GLN A 151 7.95 -4.90 2.62
N GLY A 152 7.85 -3.67 2.10
CA GLY A 152 8.00 -2.45 2.89
C GLY A 152 7.02 -2.37 4.05
N ASP A 153 5.83 -2.95 3.88
CA ASP A 153 4.77 -2.98 4.88
C ASP A 153 5.12 -3.78 6.15
N SER A 154 6.19 -4.59 6.12
CA SER A 154 6.73 -5.22 7.34
C SER A 154 7.14 -4.20 8.41
N ARG A 155 7.46 -2.96 8.02
CA ARG A 155 7.69 -1.83 8.93
C ARG A 155 6.47 -1.55 9.82
N GLY A 156 5.27 -1.95 9.40
CA GLY A 156 4.06 -1.88 10.21
C GLY A 156 4.19 -2.51 11.59
N ALA A 157 4.97 -3.58 11.73
CA ALA A 157 5.26 -4.21 13.02
C ALA A 157 5.97 -3.26 14.00
N GLU A 158 6.93 -2.46 13.51
CA GLU A 158 7.61 -1.44 14.31
C GLU A 158 6.64 -0.33 14.74
N VAL A 159 5.81 0.16 13.82
CA VAL A 159 4.83 1.21 14.14
C VAL A 159 3.80 0.70 15.14
N PHE A 160 3.30 -0.53 15.01
CA PHE A 160 2.39 -1.15 15.98
C PHE A 160 3.06 -1.42 17.34
N SER A 161 4.39 -1.59 17.39
CA SER A 161 5.09 -1.73 18.67
C SER A 161 4.93 -0.48 19.54
N ARG A 162 4.88 0.69 18.92
CA ARG A 162 4.58 1.97 19.62
C ARG A 162 3.14 2.03 20.12
N LEU A 163 2.21 1.25 19.54
CA LEU A 163 0.84 1.07 20.02
C LEU A 163 0.69 -0.08 21.03
N GLY A 164 1.80 -0.63 21.51
CA GLY A 164 1.84 -1.66 22.54
C GLY A 164 1.65 -3.09 22.02
N ILE A 165 1.86 -3.36 20.74
CA ILE A 165 1.80 -4.70 20.16
C ILE A 165 3.22 -5.20 19.89
N THR A 166 3.68 -6.19 20.63
CA THR A 166 4.97 -6.82 20.36
C THR A 166 4.86 -7.90 19.28
N THR A 167 5.90 -8.01 18.48
CA THR A 167 6.05 -8.99 17.42
C THR A 167 7.21 -9.92 17.76
N GLU A 168 6.94 -11.18 17.96
CA GLU A 168 7.93 -12.24 18.13
C GLU A 168 8.04 -13.04 16.84
N PHE A 169 9.21 -13.00 16.18
CA PHE A 169 9.46 -13.76 14.97
C PHE A 169 9.78 -15.23 15.30
N THR A 170 9.13 -16.14 14.60
CA THR A 170 9.31 -17.59 14.71
C THR A 170 9.79 -18.18 13.39
N SER A 171 10.10 -19.46 13.35
CA SER A 171 10.43 -20.15 12.10
C SER A 171 9.24 -20.28 11.12
N GLN A 172 8.01 -20.07 11.59
CA GLN A 172 6.79 -20.22 10.78
C GLN A 172 6.10 -18.90 10.47
N GLY A 173 6.42 -17.84 11.19
CA GLY A 173 5.76 -16.54 11.04
C GLY A 173 6.01 -15.63 12.23
N VAL A 174 4.96 -14.95 12.72
CA VAL A 174 5.04 -14.03 13.84
C VAL A 174 3.98 -14.32 14.89
N LYS A 175 4.31 -14.06 16.16
CA LYS A 175 3.36 -14.05 17.27
C LYS A 175 3.18 -12.61 17.75
N LEU A 176 1.94 -12.16 17.78
CA LEU A 176 1.55 -10.84 18.25
C LEU A 176 1.06 -10.94 19.67
N LYS A 177 1.54 -10.07 20.54
CA LYS A 177 1.06 -9.96 21.93
C LYS A 177 0.83 -8.49 22.27
N LYS A 178 -0.28 -8.22 22.95
CA LYS A 178 -0.53 -6.91 23.53
C LYS A 178 0.14 -6.83 24.89
N THR A 179 1.22 -6.04 25.01
CA THR A 179 2.06 -5.99 26.22
C THR A 179 2.35 -4.57 26.69
N GLY A 180 2.26 -3.58 25.80
CA GLY A 180 2.69 -2.22 26.06
C GLY A 180 1.55 -1.26 26.37
N LYS A 181 1.94 -0.04 26.76
CA LYS A 181 1.04 1.11 26.86
C LYS A 181 1.04 1.85 25.54
N ALA A 182 -0.12 2.38 25.17
CA ALA A 182 -0.22 3.28 24.03
C ALA A 182 0.50 4.61 24.31
N PRO A 183 1.06 5.26 23.29
CA PRO A 183 1.69 6.56 23.42
C PRO A 183 0.62 7.66 23.63
N GLU A 184 1.03 8.82 24.12
CA GLU A 184 0.15 9.99 24.21
C GLU A 184 -0.20 10.55 22.82
N ARG A 185 0.66 10.37 21.83
CA ARG A 185 0.49 10.78 20.45
C ARG A 185 1.31 9.87 19.51
N LEU A 186 0.81 9.64 18.31
CA LEU A 186 1.54 8.92 17.26
C LEU A 186 1.78 9.83 16.06
N GLU A 187 3.04 9.98 15.67
CA GLU A 187 3.44 10.67 14.45
C GLU A 187 4.19 9.69 13.54
N GLU A 188 3.84 9.67 12.24
CA GLU A 188 4.43 8.74 11.28
C GLU A 188 4.36 9.29 9.86
N ASP A 189 5.39 8.98 9.07
CA ASP A 189 5.42 9.24 7.63
C ASP A 189 5.14 7.92 6.86
N PHE A 190 4.01 7.90 6.16
CA PHE A 190 3.55 6.76 5.38
C PHE A 190 3.99 6.80 3.91
N ILE A 191 4.90 7.67 3.50
CA ILE A 191 5.35 7.80 2.11
C ILE A 191 5.82 6.46 1.53
N ASP A 192 6.47 5.62 2.33
CA ASP A 192 7.01 4.32 1.96
C ASP A 192 6.06 3.14 2.20
N ILE A 193 5.04 3.32 3.06
CA ILE A 193 4.07 2.29 3.44
C ILE A 193 2.61 2.81 3.39
N PRO A 194 2.21 3.49 2.30
CA PRO A 194 0.92 4.20 2.24
C PRO A 194 -0.28 3.26 2.38
N ASP A 195 -0.11 1.98 2.04
CA ASP A 195 -1.17 0.98 2.14
C ASP A 195 -1.51 0.56 3.57
N LEU A 196 -0.73 1.00 4.57
CA LEU A 196 -1.03 0.81 5.99
C LEU A 196 -1.75 2.01 6.63
N ALA A 197 -1.72 3.17 6.00
CA ALA A 197 -2.17 4.42 6.61
C ALA A 197 -3.61 4.36 7.12
N GLN A 198 -4.56 3.81 6.34
CA GLN A 198 -5.97 3.70 6.74
C GLN A 198 -6.13 2.83 8.00
N THR A 199 -5.35 1.75 8.12
CA THR A 199 -5.37 0.90 9.31
C THR A 199 -4.93 1.67 10.55
N PHE A 200 -3.86 2.46 10.45
CA PHE A 200 -3.36 3.26 11.57
C PHE A 200 -4.28 4.43 11.92
N VAL A 201 -4.87 5.11 10.94
CA VAL A 201 -5.83 6.19 11.16
C VAL A 201 -7.02 5.69 11.99
N VAL A 202 -7.64 4.58 11.56
CA VAL A 202 -8.77 3.98 12.26
C VAL A 202 -8.34 3.45 13.64
N THR A 203 -7.18 2.79 13.74
CA THR A 203 -6.68 2.26 15.02
C THR A 203 -6.48 3.36 16.04
N CYS A 204 -5.78 4.44 15.67
CA CYS A 204 -5.49 5.55 16.59
C CYS A 204 -6.75 6.27 17.02
N ALA A 205 -7.69 6.53 16.10
CA ALA A 205 -8.98 7.11 16.44
C ALA A 205 -9.72 6.26 17.48
N LEU A 206 -9.84 4.94 17.24
CA LEU A 206 -10.56 4.02 18.15
C LEU A 206 -9.85 3.78 19.49
N LEU A 207 -8.54 3.97 19.55
CA LEU A 207 -7.76 3.95 20.82
C LEU A 207 -7.73 5.30 21.53
N ASN A 208 -8.33 6.35 20.97
CA ASN A 208 -8.25 7.72 21.47
C ASN A 208 -6.81 8.25 21.55
N ILE A 209 -5.97 7.90 20.59
CA ILE A 209 -4.59 8.37 20.49
C ILE A 209 -4.54 9.48 19.45
N PRO A 210 -4.25 10.72 19.81
CA PRO A 210 -3.98 11.79 18.89
C PRO A 210 -2.87 11.38 17.89
N PHE A 211 -2.99 11.82 16.63
CA PHE A 211 -2.01 11.46 15.63
C PHE A 211 -1.78 12.56 14.59
N ARG A 212 -0.62 12.50 13.93
CA ARG A 212 -0.32 13.25 12.71
C ARG A 212 0.42 12.33 11.73
N PHE A 213 -0.23 12.02 10.62
CA PHE A 213 0.30 11.13 9.59
C PHE A 213 0.55 11.90 8.30
N THR A 214 1.75 11.78 7.75
CA THR A 214 2.21 12.44 6.53
C THR A 214 2.46 11.43 5.41
N GLY A 215 2.80 11.90 4.20
CA GLY A 215 3.12 11.01 3.08
C GLY A 215 1.89 10.34 2.44
N LEU A 216 0.69 10.91 2.62
CA LEU A 216 -0.57 10.28 2.24
C LEU A 216 -1.07 10.67 0.84
N GLN A 217 -0.33 11.46 0.06
CA GLN A 217 -0.77 11.98 -1.23
C GLN A 217 -1.21 10.90 -2.22
N SER A 218 -0.64 9.69 -2.14
CA SER A 218 -1.03 8.58 -3.01
C SER A 218 -2.42 8.01 -2.69
N LEU A 219 -2.97 8.26 -1.51
CA LEU A 219 -4.28 7.75 -1.09
C LEU A 219 -5.45 8.41 -1.83
N LYS A 220 -5.23 9.59 -2.40
CA LYS A 220 -6.27 10.30 -3.18
C LYS A 220 -6.55 9.69 -4.56
N ILE A 221 -5.62 8.88 -5.08
CA ILE A 221 -5.67 8.32 -6.44
C ILE A 221 -5.72 6.79 -6.46
N LYS A 222 -6.27 6.18 -5.43
CA LYS A 222 -6.49 4.72 -5.34
C LYS A 222 -7.87 4.34 -5.96
N GLU A 223 -8.50 3.31 -5.46
CA GLU A 223 -9.86 2.91 -5.85
C GLU A 223 -10.89 3.98 -5.49
N THR A 224 -10.64 4.70 -4.41
CA THR A 224 -11.37 5.90 -3.97
C THR A 224 -10.39 6.96 -3.45
N ASP A 225 -10.85 8.17 -3.20
CA ASP A 225 -10.13 9.14 -2.34
C ASP A 225 -10.24 8.65 -0.89
N ARG A 226 -9.22 7.86 -0.46
CA ARG A 226 -9.20 7.28 0.89
C ARG A 226 -9.11 8.33 2.00
N ILE A 227 -8.50 9.49 1.72
CA ILE A 227 -8.41 10.58 2.70
C ILE A 227 -9.81 11.11 3.01
N ALA A 228 -10.58 11.46 1.97
CA ALA A 228 -11.95 11.93 2.13
C ALA A 228 -12.85 10.86 2.76
N ALA A 229 -12.72 9.59 2.32
CA ALA A 229 -13.48 8.47 2.86
C ALA A 229 -13.20 8.23 4.36
N LEU A 230 -11.92 8.19 4.78
CA LEU A 230 -11.56 8.03 6.20
C LEU A 230 -12.16 9.12 7.09
N ARG A 231 -12.12 10.37 6.63
CA ARG A 231 -12.73 11.50 7.35
C ARG A 231 -14.24 11.37 7.48
N ALA A 232 -14.91 11.01 6.38
CA ALA A 232 -16.36 10.84 6.34
C ALA A 232 -16.82 9.70 7.26
N GLU A 233 -16.16 8.54 7.16
CA GLU A 233 -16.57 7.35 7.90
C GLU A 233 -16.22 7.42 9.40
N LEU A 234 -15.07 7.99 9.78
CA LEU A 234 -14.73 8.22 11.18
C LEU A 234 -15.63 9.28 11.84
N LYS A 235 -16.14 10.24 11.06
CA LYS A 235 -17.12 11.22 11.58
C LYS A 235 -18.42 10.54 12.04
N LYS A 236 -18.89 9.50 11.34
CA LYS A 236 -20.05 8.68 11.78
C LYS A 236 -19.82 8.01 13.13
N LEU A 237 -18.55 7.70 13.45
CA LEU A 237 -18.12 7.13 14.74
C LEU A 237 -17.79 8.21 15.81
N GLY A 238 -18.01 9.47 15.50
CA GLY A 238 -17.80 10.59 16.44
C GLY A 238 -16.39 11.19 16.43
N TYR A 239 -15.54 10.89 15.42
CA TYR A 239 -14.18 11.42 15.34
C TYR A 239 -14.08 12.48 14.22
N VAL A 240 -13.56 13.67 14.53
CA VAL A 240 -13.38 14.75 13.56
C VAL A 240 -11.91 14.79 13.12
N ILE A 241 -11.63 14.19 11.97
CA ILE A 241 -10.29 14.11 11.43
C ILE A 241 -10.02 15.30 10.53
N GLU A 242 -8.90 15.97 10.73
CA GLU A 242 -8.44 17.11 9.93
C GLU A 242 -7.54 16.62 8.78
N GLU A 243 -7.60 17.35 7.67
CA GLU A 243 -6.76 17.13 6.48
C GLU A 243 -5.97 18.39 6.19
N GLU A 244 -4.70 18.23 5.82
CA GLU A 244 -3.84 19.32 5.42
C GLU A 244 -3.09 18.96 4.11
N ASN A 245 -3.17 19.85 3.11
CA ASN A 245 -2.42 19.79 1.85
C ASN A 245 -2.59 18.48 1.06
N ASP A 246 -3.76 17.84 1.10
CA ASP A 246 -4.05 16.57 0.39
C ASP A 246 -3.09 15.39 0.71
N SER A 247 -2.32 15.50 1.78
CA SER A 247 -1.24 14.56 2.08
C SER A 247 -1.04 14.27 3.57
N ILE A 248 -1.78 14.95 4.44
CA ILE A 248 -1.67 14.81 5.89
C ILE A 248 -3.05 14.56 6.46
N LEU A 249 -3.16 13.59 7.36
CA LEU A 249 -4.31 13.42 8.25
C LEU A 249 -3.85 13.59 9.70
N MET A 250 -4.64 14.33 10.47
CA MET A 250 -4.37 14.53 11.89
C MET A 250 -5.65 14.55 12.72
N TRP A 251 -5.48 14.17 13.96
CA TRP A 251 -6.53 14.20 14.97
C TRP A 251 -5.92 14.57 16.31
N ASN A 252 -6.46 15.59 16.97
CA ASN A 252 -5.98 16.08 18.26
C ASN A 252 -6.99 15.82 19.39
N GLY A 253 -8.03 15.01 19.11
CA GLY A 253 -9.05 14.66 20.11
C GLY A 253 -10.42 15.26 19.82
N GLU A 254 -10.61 15.96 18.70
CA GLU A 254 -11.87 16.58 18.31
C GLU A 254 -12.96 15.53 18.11
N ARG A 255 -14.15 15.81 18.67
CA ARG A 255 -15.29 14.89 18.66
C ARG A 255 -16.56 15.56 18.12
N CYS A 256 -17.43 14.73 17.59
CA CYS A 256 -18.81 15.12 17.25
C CYS A 256 -19.78 14.05 17.79
N GLU A 257 -21.07 14.29 17.68
CA GLU A 257 -22.11 13.31 18.02
C GLU A 257 -21.99 12.11 17.06
N PRO A 258 -21.78 10.87 17.55
CA PRO A 258 -21.74 9.68 16.71
C PRO A 258 -23.14 9.31 16.23
N GLU A 259 -23.24 8.62 15.09
CA GLU A 259 -24.48 7.99 14.66
C GLU A 259 -24.86 6.84 15.60
N GLU A 260 -26.15 6.65 15.85
CA GLU A 260 -26.65 5.58 16.72
C GLU A 260 -26.38 4.19 16.12
N THR A 261 -26.55 4.06 14.79
CA THR A 261 -26.24 2.83 14.04
C THR A 261 -25.40 3.25 12.81
N PRO A 262 -24.07 3.35 12.99
CA PRO A 262 -23.22 3.78 11.90
C PRO A 262 -23.10 2.72 10.82
N VAL A 263 -23.37 3.10 9.58
CA VAL A 263 -23.16 2.27 8.39
C VAL A 263 -21.94 2.80 7.64
N ILE A 264 -20.88 2.00 7.62
CA ILE A 264 -19.61 2.35 6.96
C ILE A 264 -19.72 2.06 5.47
N GLU A 265 -19.57 3.09 4.67
CA GLU A 265 -19.42 2.97 3.23
C GLU A 265 -18.00 2.51 2.86
N THR A 266 -17.88 1.50 2.04
CA THR A 266 -16.57 0.95 1.67
C THR A 266 -16.03 1.51 0.35
N TYR A 267 -16.85 2.23 -0.41
CA TYR A 267 -16.47 2.87 -1.68
C TYR A 267 -15.90 1.88 -2.71
N GLU A 268 -16.36 0.64 -2.69
CA GLU A 268 -15.80 -0.48 -3.49
C GLU A 268 -14.29 -0.69 -3.27
N ASP A 269 -13.76 -0.23 -2.14
CA ASP A 269 -12.36 -0.34 -1.75
C ASP A 269 -12.22 -1.33 -0.57
N HIS A 270 -11.60 -2.49 -0.84
CA HIS A 270 -11.41 -3.54 0.16
C HIS A 270 -10.59 -3.07 1.38
N ARG A 271 -9.68 -2.10 1.21
CA ARG A 271 -8.88 -1.59 2.33
C ARG A 271 -9.70 -0.72 3.27
N MET A 272 -10.72 -0.01 2.75
CA MET A 272 -11.68 0.69 3.59
C MET A 272 -12.49 -0.31 4.42
N ALA A 273 -13.04 -1.35 3.78
CA ALA A 273 -13.77 -2.40 4.47
C ALA A 273 -12.93 -3.06 5.58
N MET A 274 -11.70 -3.46 5.25
CA MET A 274 -10.80 -4.17 6.17
C MET A 274 -10.32 -3.30 7.33
N ALA A 275 -10.08 -1.99 7.09
CA ALA A 275 -9.66 -1.07 8.15
C ALA A 275 -10.79 -0.76 9.15
N PHE A 276 -12.04 -0.76 8.69
CA PHE A 276 -13.19 -0.51 9.58
C PHE A 276 -13.79 -1.77 10.20
N ALA A 277 -13.61 -2.97 9.62
CA ALA A 277 -14.16 -4.19 10.19
C ALA A 277 -13.77 -4.44 11.67
N PRO A 278 -12.53 -4.21 12.11
CA PRO A 278 -12.15 -4.35 13.52
C PRO A 278 -12.80 -3.32 14.45
N ALA A 279 -13.40 -2.25 13.91
CA ALA A 279 -14.09 -1.24 14.73
C ALA A 279 -15.30 -1.81 15.49
N ILE A 280 -15.85 -2.96 15.08
CA ILE A 280 -16.91 -3.69 15.79
C ILE A 280 -16.52 -3.99 17.26
N ILE A 281 -15.23 -4.09 17.58
CA ILE A 281 -14.72 -4.31 18.94
C ILE A 281 -15.06 -3.13 19.86
N ARG A 282 -15.20 -1.92 19.32
CA ARG A 282 -15.48 -0.66 20.04
C ARG A 282 -16.89 -0.13 19.77
N HIS A 283 -17.45 -0.46 18.61
CA HIS A 283 -18.78 -0.04 18.16
C HIS A 283 -19.60 -1.28 17.75
N PRO A 284 -20.24 -1.97 18.72
CA PRO A 284 -20.95 -3.24 18.44
C PRO A 284 -22.11 -3.12 17.44
N ASN A 285 -22.67 -1.92 17.26
CA ASN A 285 -23.79 -1.67 16.34
C ASN A 285 -23.34 -1.26 14.93
N LEU A 286 -22.02 -1.27 14.67
CA LEU A 286 -21.47 -0.91 13.38
C LEU A 286 -21.88 -1.91 12.29
N LEU A 287 -22.29 -1.38 11.12
CA LEU A 287 -22.54 -2.13 9.89
C LEU A 287 -21.51 -1.72 8.82
N ILE A 288 -21.16 -2.67 7.93
CA ILE A 288 -20.25 -2.44 6.79
C ILE A 288 -20.90 -2.99 5.52
#